data_4a037f6103fdea99858cef262ec80229
#
_entry.id   4a037f6103fdea99858cef262ec80229
#
_cell.length_a   1.000
_cell.length_b   1.000
_cell.length_c   1.000
_cell.angle_alpha   90.00
_cell.angle_beta   90.00
_cell.angle_gamma   90.00
#
_symmetry.space_group_name_H-M   'P 1'
#
loop_
_entity.id
_entity.type
_entity.pdbx_description
1 polymer ?
#
loop_
_entity_poly.entity_id
_entity_poly.type
_entity_poly.pdbx_seq_one_letter_code
_entity_poly.pdbx_strand_id
1 'polypeptide(L)'
;MIRLSDYLTEAAAEKDRHLTHIEDAVLEGGVAGTRNAIEFLRSLRDMFADDGQTLSEASGSLILRTKFDGAPAIYAGINPENGKFFVGSKSIFAKNAKLNYTEADVRANHSGGLADKLSDALKYLPELGITGIVHGDFMFSHSDLQTETIDGKKWITFRPNTITYAVPADSPLARQRSEEHTSELQSRLHLVCRLLLEK
;
A
#
# COMPACT_ATOMS: atom_id res chain seq x y z
N MET A 1 -13.06 -25.26 -6.35
CA MET A 1 -11.68 -24.75 -6.11
C MET A 1 -11.56 -23.48 -6.94
N ILE A 2 -11.44 -22.32 -6.30
CA ILE A 2 -11.32 -21.02 -6.97
C ILE A 2 -9.91 -20.96 -7.59
N ARG A 3 -9.79 -20.59 -8.85
CA ARG A 3 -8.50 -20.48 -9.53
C ARG A 3 -7.91 -19.09 -9.28
N LEU A 4 -6.60 -18.98 -9.24
CA LEU A 4 -5.93 -17.69 -9.15
C LEU A 4 -6.35 -16.76 -10.31
N SER A 5 -6.58 -17.34 -11.50
CA SER A 5 -7.11 -16.61 -12.67
C SER A 5 -8.47 -15.97 -12.40
N ASP A 6 -9.34 -16.62 -11.63
CA ASP A 6 -10.67 -16.11 -11.33
C ASP A 6 -10.57 -14.89 -10.41
N TYR A 7 -9.67 -14.95 -9.41
CA TYR A 7 -9.30 -13.83 -8.56
C TYR A 7 -8.74 -12.64 -9.35
N LEU A 8 -7.82 -12.93 -10.26
CA LEU A 8 -7.15 -11.89 -11.05
C LEU A 8 -8.10 -11.29 -12.10
N THR A 9 -9.05 -12.08 -12.64
CA THR A 9 -10.04 -11.60 -13.62
C THR A 9 -11.13 -10.78 -12.93
N GLU A 10 -11.56 -11.17 -11.75
CA GLU A 10 -12.53 -10.40 -10.96
C GLU A 10 -11.94 -9.04 -10.57
N ALA A 11 -10.66 -9.01 -10.15
CA ALA A 11 -9.92 -7.77 -9.90
C ALA A 11 -9.68 -6.92 -11.16
N ALA A 12 -9.60 -7.53 -12.35
CA ALA A 12 -9.44 -6.83 -13.63
C ALA A 12 -10.75 -6.36 -14.24
N ALA A 13 -11.88 -7.03 -13.92
CA ALA A 13 -13.19 -6.64 -14.41
C ALA A 13 -13.76 -5.43 -13.67
N GLU A 14 -13.38 -5.21 -12.43
CA GLU A 14 -13.64 -3.96 -11.72
C GLU A 14 -12.55 -2.93 -12.06
N LYS A 15 -12.78 -2.20 -13.14
CA LYS A 15 -11.88 -1.20 -13.70
C LYS A 15 -11.57 -0.03 -12.76
N ASP A 16 -12.19 0.04 -11.58
CA ASP A 16 -12.16 1.19 -10.67
C ASP A 16 -12.13 0.82 -9.18
N ARG A 17 -11.17 -0.01 -8.76
CA ARG A 17 -10.85 -0.14 -7.33
C ARG A 17 -9.80 0.87 -6.83
N HIS A 18 -9.42 1.82 -7.64
CA HIS A 18 -8.73 3.00 -7.14
C HIS A 18 -9.75 3.87 -6.40
N LEU A 19 -9.37 4.32 -5.20
CA LEU A 19 -10.10 5.41 -4.57
C LEU A 19 -10.07 6.58 -5.55
N THR A 20 -11.22 6.89 -6.12
CA THR A 20 -11.40 8.02 -7.03
C THR A 20 -10.99 9.28 -6.28
N HIS A 21 -10.12 10.07 -6.83
CA HIS A 21 -9.81 11.37 -6.28
C HIS A 21 -11.02 12.28 -6.48
N ILE A 22 -11.23 13.22 -5.57
CA ILE A 22 -12.38 14.12 -5.67
C ILE A 22 -12.32 15.00 -6.92
N GLU A 23 -11.10 15.32 -7.38
CA GLU A 23 -10.85 16.03 -8.63
C GLU A 23 -11.25 15.22 -9.86
N ASP A 24 -11.11 13.87 -9.83
CA ASP A 24 -11.55 13.01 -10.95
C ASP A 24 -13.05 13.10 -11.15
N ALA A 25 -13.83 13.19 -10.06
CA ALA A 25 -15.26 13.40 -10.13
C ALA A 25 -15.60 14.72 -10.86
N VAL A 26 -14.80 15.76 -10.70
CA VAL A 26 -14.98 17.04 -11.38
C VAL A 26 -14.59 16.92 -12.87
N LEU A 27 -13.43 16.31 -13.15
CA LEU A 27 -12.88 16.22 -14.51
C LEU A 27 -13.69 15.27 -15.40
N GLU A 28 -14.11 14.13 -14.86
CA GLU A 28 -14.83 13.10 -15.62
C GLU A 28 -16.35 13.31 -15.62
N GLY A 29 -16.91 13.78 -14.49
CA GLY A 29 -18.34 13.94 -14.29
C GLY A 29 -18.91 15.31 -14.68
N GLY A 30 -18.06 16.26 -15.11
CA GLY A 30 -18.49 17.60 -15.51
C GLY A 30 -19.32 18.32 -14.43
N VAL A 31 -20.41 18.97 -14.81
CA VAL A 31 -21.27 19.74 -13.88
C VAL A 31 -21.88 18.84 -12.78
N ALA A 32 -22.33 17.64 -13.12
CA ALA A 32 -22.90 16.72 -12.14
C ALA A 32 -21.84 16.23 -11.16
N GLY A 33 -20.65 15.83 -11.66
CA GLY A 33 -19.54 15.43 -10.84
C GLY A 33 -19.03 16.55 -9.92
N THR A 34 -18.97 17.78 -10.43
CA THR A 34 -18.63 18.96 -9.62
C THR A 34 -19.61 19.17 -8.48
N ARG A 35 -20.92 19.05 -8.75
CA ARG A 35 -21.95 19.16 -7.70
C ARG A 35 -21.78 18.09 -6.63
N ASN A 36 -21.58 16.83 -7.04
CA ASN A 36 -21.35 15.73 -6.10
C ASN A 36 -20.10 15.94 -5.26
N ALA A 37 -19.01 16.42 -5.86
CA ALA A 37 -17.78 16.75 -5.15
C ALA A 37 -18.00 17.86 -4.09
N ILE A 38 -18.76 18.90 -4.43
CA ILE A 38 -19.09 19.99 -3.50
C ILE A 38 -19.96 19.45 -2.35
N GLU A 39 -20.98 18.65 -2.65
CA GLU A 39 -21.86 18.05 -1.64
C GLU A 39 -21.08 17.12 -0.70
N PHE A 40 -20.16 16.31 -1.24
CA PHE A 40 -19.29 15.47 -0.43
C PHE A 40 -18.41 16.31 0.51
N LEU A 41 -17.77 17.37 0.02
CA LEU A 41 -16.94 18.26 0.85
C LEU A 41 -17.75 18.99 1.92
N ARG A 42 -18.99 19.38 1.60
CA ARG A 42 -19.91 19.99 2.59
C ARG A 42 -20.27 18.99 3.68
N SER A 43 -20.67 17.78 3.31
CA SER A 43 -20.97 16.71 4.26
C SER A 43 -19.76 16.40 5.16
N LEU A 44 -18.56 16.34 4.59
CA LEU A 44 -17.34 16.13 5.33
C LEU A 44 -17.07 17.27 6.32
N ARG A 45 -17.22 18.55 5.87
CA ARG A 45 -17.11 19.72 6.75
C ARG A 45 -18.12 19.65 7.89
N ASP A 46 -19.36 19.32 7.60
CA ASP A 46 -20.44 19.29 8.59
C ASP A 46 -20.19 18.16 9.61
N MET A 47 -19.68 17.01 9.17
CA MET A 47 -19.20 15.95 10.07
C MET A 47 -18.13 16.40 11.06
N PHE A 48 -17.22 17.29 10.64
CA PHE A 48 -16.20 17.85 11.53
C PHE A 48 -16.69 18.99 12.40
N ALA A 49 -17.71 19.74 11.96
CA ALA A 49 -18.24 20.89 12.69
C ALA A 49 -19.15 20.49 13.86
N ASP A 50 -19.71 19.30 13.81
CA ASP A 50 -20.75 18.84 14.77
C ASP A 50 -20.15 18.08 15.97
N ASP A 51 -18.95 18.43 16.42
CA ASP A 51 -18.21 17.91 17.60
C ASP A 51 -18.29 16.38 17.80
N GLY A 52 -18.62 15.64 16.76
CA GLY A 52 -18.70 14.17 16.76
C GLY A 52 -19.91 13.59 17.47
N GLN A 53 -20.86 14.40 17.97
CA GLN A 53 -22.03 13.89 18.71
C GLN A 53 -23.04 13.18 17.81
N THR A 54 -23.27 13.67 16.60
CA THR A 54 -24.22 13.05 15.64
C THR A 54 -23.69 11.75 15.02
N LEU A 55 -22.39 11.53 15.00
CA LEU A 55 -21.78 10.30 14.47
C LEU A 55 -21.79 9.13 15.46
N SER A 56 -21.94 9.40 16.75
CA SER A 56 -21.98 8.34 17.78
C SER A 56 -23.27 7.52 17.74
N GLU A 57 -24.36 8.09 17.23
CA GLU A 57 -25.65 7.41 17.11
C GLU A 57 -25.83 6.67 15.77
N ALA A 58 -25.09 7.05 14.74
CA ALA A 58 -25.14 6.43 13.40
C ALA A 58 -23.92 5.52 13.14
N SER A 59 -23.75 4.48 13.93
CA SER A 59 -22.87 3.32 13.68
C SER A 59 -21.51 3.61 13.05
N GLY A 60 -20.57 4.07 13.80
CA GLY A 60 -19.16 3.97 13.42
C GLY A 60 -18.36 5.23 13.68
N SER A 61 -17.26 5.10 14.38
CA SER A 61 -16.28 6.18 14.53
C SER A 61 -15.70 6.56 13.17
N LEU A 62 -15.67 7.86 12.86
CA LEU A 62 -14.95 8.36 11.69
C LEU A 62 -13.46 8.06 11.84
N ILE A 63 -12.92 7.22 10.97
CA ILE A 63 -11.50 6.88 10.96
C ILE A 63 -10.85 7.62 9.80
N LEU A 64 -10.04 8.61 10.12
CA LEU A 64 -9.17 9.28 9.15
C LEU A 64 -7.80 8.61 9.15
N ARG A 65 -7.31 8.30 7.96
CA ARG A 65 -5.98 7.70 7.78
C ARG A 65 -5.21 8.46 6.71
N THR A 66 -3.92 8.63 6.93
CA THR A 66 -3.02 9.11 5.89
C THR A 66 -2.95 8.09 4.76
N LYS A 67 -3.16 8.53 3.53
CA LYS A 67 -2.88 7.73 2.34
C LYS A 67 -1.41 7.94 1.97
N PHE A 68 -0.60 6.92 2.17
CA PHE A 68 0.79 6.93 1.72
C PHE A 68 0.84 6.59 0.22
N ASP A 69 1.76 7.23 -0.50
CA ASP A 69 2.03 7.01 -1.90
C ASP A 69 3.36 6.29 -2.05
N GLY A 70 3.31 5.00 -2.30
CA GLY A 70 4.46 4.13 -2.47
C GLY A 70 4.66 3.66 -3.91
N ALA A 71 5.82 3.08 -4.19
CA ALA A 71 6.12 2.42 -5.45
C ALA A 71 7.26 1.40 -5.27
N PRO A 72 7.19 0.27 -5.95
CA PRO A 72 6.12 -0.23 -6.83
C PRO A 72 4.91 -0.79 -6.07
N ALA A 73 3.78 -0.94 -6.78
CA ALA A 73 2.69 -1.77 -6.30
C ALA A 73 3.09 -3.25 -6.32
N ILE A 74 2.90 -3.93 -5.19
CA ILE A 74 3.26 -5.33 -4.96
C ILE A 74 2.01 -6.14 -4.63
N TYR A 75 1.92 -7.32 -5.22
CA TYR A 75 0.95 -8.34 -4.91
C TYR A 75 1.68 -9.52 -4.28
N ALA A 76 1.19 -10.02 -3.16
CA ALA A 76 1.81 -11.12 -2.45
C ALA A 76 0.76 -11.99 -1.76
N GLY A 77 1.06 -13.27 -1.59
CA GLY A 77 0.16 -14.17 -0.88
C GLY A 77 0.33 -15.60 -1.29
N ILE A 78 -0.62 -16.44 -0.87
CA ILE A 78 -0.62 -17.87 -1.17
C ILE A 78 -1.43 -18.11 -2.43
N ASN A 79 -0.80 -18.69 -3.45
CA ASN A 79 -1.50 -19.12 -4.66
C ASN A 79 -2.41 -20.32 -4.31
N PRO A 80 -3.75 -20.18 -4.48
CA PRO A 80 -4.69 -21.24 -4.13
C PRO A 80 -4.55 -22.49 -5.00
N GLU A 81 -3.90 -22.40 -6.16
CA GLU A 81 -3.73 -23.56 -7.06
C GLU A 81 -2.60 -24.51 -6.61
N ASN A 82 -1.56 -23.96 -5.98
CA ASN A 82 -0.38 -24.76 -5.63
C ASN A 82 0.06 -24.61 -4.16
N GLY A 83 -0.61 -23.75 -3.38
CA GLY A 83 -0.32 -23.52 -1.97
C GLY A 83 1.01 -22.82 -1.69
N LYS A 84 1.70 -22.30 -2.72
CA LYS A 84 2.99 -21.63 -2.57
C LYS A 84 2.80 -20.13 -2.41
N PHE A 85 3.63 -19.54 -1.56
CA PHE A 85 3.70 -18.08 -1.45
C PHE A 85 4.35 -17.49 -2.70
N PHE A 86 3.77 -16.41 -3.21
CA PHE A 86 4.30 -15.71 -4.37
C PHE A 86 4.36 -14.20 -4.11
N VAL A 87 5.19 -13.52 -4.88
CA VAL A 87 5.19 -12.07 -5.03
C VAL A 87 5.12 -11.70 -6.50
N GLY A 88 4.54 -10.54 -6.79
CA GLY A 88 4.49 -10.01 -8.14
C GLY A 88 4.22 -8.52 -8.16
N SER A 89 4.37 -7.92 -9.32
CA SER A 89 3.94 -6.56 -9.63
C SER A 89 2.64 -6.61 -10.43
N LYS A 90 2.21 -5.49 -11.01
CA LYS A 90 1.06 -5.46 -11.94
C LYS A 90 1.18 -6.46 -13.11
N SER A 91 2.37 -7.01 -13.36
CA SER A 91 2.61 -8.04 -14.39
C SER A 91 1.91 -9.39 -14.10
N ILE A 92 1.40 -9.60 -12.89
CA ILE A 92 0.56 -10.77 -12.56
C ILE A 92 -0.76 -10.80 -13.36
N PHE A 93 -1.24 -9.63 -13.80
CA PHE A 93 -2.45 -9.48 -14.64
C PHE A 93 -2.17 -9.57 -16.15
N ALA A 94 -0.92 -9.71 -16.53
CA ALA A 94 -0.57 -9.84 -17.94
C ALA A 94 -1.01 -11.19 -18.50
N LYS A 95 -1.19 -11.28 -19.85
CA LYS A 95 -1.52 -12.53 -20.53
C LYS A 95 -0.58 -13.68 -20.14
N ASN A 96 0.71 -13.37 -19.92
CA ASN A 96 1.70 -14.27 -19.34
C ASN A 96 2.00 -13.75 -17.93
N ALA A 97 1.21 -14.16 -16.94
CA ALA A 97 1.33 -13.72 -15.57
C ALA A 97 2.72 -14.06 -15.00
N LYS A 98 3.38 -13.06 -14.41
CA LYS A 98 4.70 -13.22 -13.79
C LYS A 98 4.53 -13.39 -12.29
N LEU A 99 4.31 -14.62 -11.85
CA LEU A 99 4.28 -15.01 -10.44
C LEU A 99 5.67 -15.49 -10.03
N ASN A 100 6.22 -14.91 -8.98
CA ASN A 100 7.56 -15.24 -8.52
C ASN A 100 7.46 -15.99 -7.19
N TYR A 101 7.86 -17.26 -7.19
CA TYR A 101 7.88 -18.14 -6.02
C TYR A 101 9.26 -18.27 -5.41
N THR A 102 10.28 -17.93 -6.19
CA THR A 102 11.69 -18.00 -5.80
C THR A 102 12.43 -16.73 -6.23
N GLU A 103 13.59 -16.50 -5.62
CA GLU A 103 14.46 -15.39 -6.05
C GLU A 103 14.91 -15.55 -7.51
N ALA A 104 15.13 -16.79 -7.96
CA ALA A 104 15.43 -17.08 -9.36
C ALA A 104 14.32 -16.61 -10.31
N ASP A 105 13.06 -16.83 -9.94
CA ASP A 105 11.91 -16.34 -10.72
C ASP A 105 11.89 -14.82 -10.76
N VAL A 106 12.16 -14.16 -9.62
CA VAL A 106 12.23 -12.70 -9.56
C VAL A 106 13.27 -12.18 -10.54
N ARG A 107 14.48 -12.72 -10.50
CA ARG A 107 15.60 -12.30 -11.37
C ARG A 107 15.38 -12.62 -12.83
N ALA A 108 14.65 -13.70 -13.13
CA ALA A 108 14.29 -14.04 -14.52
C ALA A 108 13.20 -13.11 -15.09
N ASN A 109 12.27 -12.68 -14.24
CA ASN A 109 11.10 -11.91 -14.67
C ASN A 109 11.29 -10.39 -14.56
N HIS A 110 12.19 -9.93 -13.71
CA HIS A 110 12.38 -8.52 -13.37
C HIS A 110 13.86 -8.16 -13.27
N SER A 111 14.18 -6.88 -13.37
CA SER A 111 15.54 -6.35 -13.27
C SER A 111 15.59 -5.06 -12.45
N GLY A 112 16.80 -4.67 -12.03
CA GLY A 112 17.06 -3.42 -11.31
C GLY A 112 16.31 -3.36 -9.97
N GLY A 113 16.02 -2.15 -9.50
CA GLY A 113 15.41 -1.91 -8.20
C GLY A 113 14.06 -2.59 -7.96
N LEU A 114 13.29 -2.88 -9.02
CA LEU A 114 12.05 -3.65 -8.89
C LEU A 114 12.34 -5.10 -8.48
N ALA A 115 13.37 -5.73 -9.07
CA ALA A 115 13.75 -7.08 -8.70
C ALA A 115 14.25 -7.14 -7.25
N ASP A 116 15.01 -6.15 -6.80
CA ASP A 116 15.50 -6.09 -5.43
C ASP A 116 14.34 -5.98 -4.43
N LYS A 117 13.39 -5.07 -4.67
CA LYS A 117 12.20 -4.90 -3.84
C LYS A 117 11.30 -6.13 -3.81
N LEU A 118 11.14 -6.83 -4.94
CA LEU A 118 10.39 -8.09 -4.99
C LEU A 118 11.12 -9.23 -4.28
N SER A 119 12.45 -9.28 -4.35
CA SER A 119 13.25 -10.25 -3.59
C SER A 119 13.12 -10.02 -2.08
N ASP A 120 13.17 -8.78 -1.63
CA ASP A 120 12.91 -8.42 -0.23
C ASP A 120 11.49 -8.82 0.19
N ALA A 121 10.49 -8.51 -0.64
CA ALA A 121 9.11 -8.90 -0.38
C ALA A 121 8.94 -10.43 -0.28
N LEU A 122 9.55 -11.19 -1.19
CA LEU A 122 9.49 -12.66 -1.17
C LEU A 122 10.15 -13.24 0.08
N LYS A 123 11.20 -12.60 0.58
CA LYS A 123 11.93 -13.04 1.76
C LYS A 123 11.16 -12.78 3.07
N TYR A 124 10.54 -11.61 3.20
CA TYR A 124 10.01 -11.15 4.48
C TYR A 124 8.48 -11.26 4.63
N LEU A 125 7.69 -11.10 3.55
CA LEU A 125 6.24 -11.15 3.65
C LEU A 125 5.66 -12.50 4.10
N PRO A 126 6.25 -13.67 3.76
CA PRO A 126 5.75 -14.95 4.25
C PRO A 126 5.68 -15.05 5.77
N GLU A 127 6.59 -14.35 6.47
CA GLU A 127 6.69 -14.39 7.92
C GLU A 127 5.59 -13.59 8.63
N LEU A 128 4.83 -12.76 7.88
CA LEU A 128 3.65 -12.04 8.40
C LEU A 128 2.40 -12.92 8.52
N GLY A 129 2.46 -14.19 8.15
CA GLY A 129 1.32 -15.10 8.24
C GLY A 129 0.16 -14.76 7.30
N ILE A 130 0.47 -14.18 6.14
CA ILE A 130 -0.54 -13.81 5.14
C ILE A 130 -1.21 -15.08 4.62
N THR A 131 -2.53 -15.21 4.83
CA THR A 131 -3.32 -16.38 4.44
C THR A 131 -4.04 -16.23 3.09
N GLY A 132 -4.22 -15.01 2.61
CA GLY A 132 -4.85 -14.69 1.32
C GLY A 132 -3.88 -14.01 0.37
N ILE A 133 -4.41 -13.16 -0.51
CA ILE A 133 -3.63 -12.31 -1.40
C ILE A 133 -3.77 -10.88 -0.94
N VAL A 134 -2.64 -10.20 -0.77
CA VAL A 134 -2.57 -8.79 -0.40
C VAL A 134 -2.04 -7.97 -1.57
N HIS A 135 -2.52 -6.74 -1.66
CA HIS A 135 -2.00 -5.71 -2.55
C HIS A 135 -1.55 -4.53 -1.70
N GLY A 136 -0.37 -4.02 -1.98
CA GLY A 136 0.16 -2.86 -1.26
C GLY A 136 1.23 -2.14 -2.07
N ASP A 137 1.53 -0.92 -1.64
CA ASP A 137 2.60 -0.11 -2.22
C ASP A 137 3.85 -0.23 -1.35
N PHE A 138 4.98 -0.49 -2.00
CA PHE A 138 6.26 -0.56 -1.32
C PHE A 138 6.71 0.84 -0.91
N MET A 139 6.91 1.05 0.38
CA MET A 139 7.29 2.38 0.87
C MET A 139 8.79 2.61 0.85
N PHE A 140 9.55 1.72 1.48
CA PHE A 140 11.01 1.81 1.52
C PHE A 140 11.61 0.50 2.05
N SER A 141 12.86 0.28 1.71
CA SER A 141 13.78 -0.66 2.35
C SER A 141 14.79 0.11 3.21
N HIS A 142 15.61 -0.61 3.97
CA HIS A 142 16.66 0.03 4.77
C HIS A 142 17.62 0.88 3.92
N SER A 143 17.90 0.44 2.71
CA SER A 143 18.79 1.14 1.78
C SER A 143 18.22 2.46 1.24
N ASP A 144 16.90 2.66 1.30
CA ASP A 144 16.23 3.88 0.84
C ASP A 144 16.25 5.00 1.89
N LEU A 145 16.62 4.67 3.14
CA LEU A 145 16.61 5.63 4.25
C LEU A 145 17.85 6.52 4.23
N GLN A 146 17.63 7.81 4.36
CA GLN A 146 18.69 8.83 4.45
C GLN A 146 18.51 9.65 5.71
N THR A 147 19.62 10.22 6.21
CA THR A 147 19.57 11.18 7.32
C THR A 147 19.89 12.56 6.78
N GLU A 148 18.96 13.48 6.93
CA GLU A 148 19.11 14.87 6.50
C GLU A 148 18.98 15.82 7.68
N THR A 149 19.62 17.00 7.55
CA THR A 149 19.46 18.08 8.52
C THR A 149 18.58 19.16 7.90
N ILE A 150 17.39 19.37 8.45
CA ILE A 150 16.43 20.38 8.02
C ILE A 150 16.18 21.30 9.21
N ASP A 151 16.39 22.60 9.03
CA ASP A 151 16.23 23.62 10.08
C ASP A 151 17.00 23.30 11.37
N GLY A 152 18.22 22.77 11.25
CA GLY A 152 19.09 22.42 12.38
C GLY A 152 18.70 21.15 13.13
N LYS A 153 17.67 20.44 12.70
CA LYS A 153 17.21 19.16 13.26
C LYS A 153 17.53 18.00 12.32
N LYS A 154 17.82 16.83 12.90
CA LYS A 154 18.03 15.60 12.12
C LYS A 154 16.70 14.93 11.80
N TRP A 155 16.56 14.51 10.55
CA TRP A 155 15.40 13.80 10.02
C TRP A 155 15.86 12.53 9.33
N ILE A 156 15.05 11.48 9.44
CA ILE A 156 15.16 10.30 8.59
C ILE A 156 14.21 10.52 7.42
N THR A 157 14.75 10.52 6.21
CA THR A 157 13.99 10.77 4.98
C THR A 157 13.99 9.55 4.08
N PHE A 158 12.92 9.39 3.31
CA PHE A 158 12.80 8.39 2.24
C PHE A 158 11.82 8.88 1.18
N ARG A 159 12.06 8.48 -0.06
CA ARG A 159 11.25 8.89 -1.20
C ARG A 159 10.81 7.67 -2.02
N PRO A 160 9.64 7.08 -1.70
CA PRO A 160 9.16 5.88 -2.39
C PRO A 160 8.71 6.16 -3.82
N ASN A 161 8.12 7.33 -4.08
CA ASN A 161 7.61 7.74 -5.39
C ASN A 161 7.96 9.23 -5.62
N THR A 162 6.98 10.10 -5.66
CA THR A 162 7.15 11.55 -5.90
C THR A 162 7.35 12.34 -4.63
N ILE A 163 6.73 11.89 -3.53
CA ILE A 163 6.74 12.59 -2.24
C ILE A 163 7.92 12.11 -1.40
N THR A 164 8.66 13.04 -0.80
CA THR A 164 9.65 12.74 0.22
C THR A 164 8.97 12.79 1.59
N TYR A 165 9.05 11.68 2.30
CA TYR A 165 8.60 11.57 3.69
C TYR A 165 9.76 11.84 4.62
N ALA A 166 9.50 12.57 5.69
CA ALA A 166 10.50 12.89 6.70
C ALA A 166 9.95 12.60 8.10
N VAL A 167 10.75 11.93 8.93
CA VAL A 167 10.42 11.60 10.31
C VAL A 167 11.52 12.18 11.20
N PRO A 168 11.19 12.95 12.27
CA PRO A 168 12.21 13.43 13.20
C PRO A 168 13.02 12.26 13.75
N ALA A 169 14.36 12.35 13.68
CA ALA A 169 15.25 11.26 14.09
C ALA A 169 15.14 10.92 15.59
N ASP A 170 14.67 11.87 16.41
CA ASP A 170 14.46 11.72 17.84
C ASP A 170 13.04 11.26 18.21
N SER A 171 12.16 11.08 17.21
CA SER A 171 10.78 10.66 17.44
C SER A 171 10.68 9.19 17.92
N PRO A 172 9.62 8.83 18.67
CA PRO A 172 9.37 7.42 19.02
C PRO A 172 9.30 6.50 17.80
N LEU A 173 8.74 7.00 16.70
CA LEU A 173 8.66 6.24 15.44
C LEU A 173 10.02 5.94 14.84
N ALA A 174 10.98 6.87 14.93
CA ALA A 174 12.35 6.64 14.48
C ALA A 174 13.11 5.70 15.43
N ARG A 175 12.84 5.77 16.74
CA ARG A 175 13.45 4.91 17.77
C ARG A 175 12.96 3.47 17.67
N GLN A 176 11.67 3.23 17.50
CA GLN A 176 11.13 1.88 17.25
C GLN A 176 11.88 1.17 16.14
N ARG A 177 12.37 1.89 15.14
CA ARG A 177 13.16 1.34 14.04
C ARG A 177 14.59 1.03 14.40
N SER A 178 15.19 1.72 15.38
CA SER A 178 16.57 1.48 15.81
C SER A 178 16.67 0.42 16.91
N GLU A 179 15.59 0.20 17.67
CA GLU A 179 15.53 -0.79 18.76
C GLU A 179 15.01 -2.16 18.30
N GLU A 180 14.29 -2.22 17.18
CA GLU A 180 13.79 -3.46 16.57
C GLU A 180 14.88 -4.31 15.89
N HIS A 181 16.13 -4.11 16.21
CA HIS A 181 17.22 -5.04 15.81
C HIS A 181 17.04 -6.45 16.38
N THR A 182 16.04 -6.69 17.22
CA THR A 182 15.74 -8.00 17.83
C THR A 182 14.58 -8.74 17.17
N SER A 183 13.75 -8.09 16.36
CA SER A 183 12.80 -8.76 15.45
C SER A 183 13.11 -8.35 14.01
N GLU A 184 13.94 -9.14 13.36
CA GLU A 184 14.53 -8.85 12.02
C GLU A 184 13.50 -8.62 10.90
N LEU A 185 12.22 -8.78 11.17
CA LEU A 185 11.17 -8.89 10.16
C LEU A 185 10.40 -7.62 9.88
N GLN A 186 10.05 -6.86 10.91
CA GLN A 186 9.25 -5.64 10.72
C GLN A 186 10.09 -4.44 10.31
N SER A 187 11.41 -4.48 10.53
CA SER A 187 12.30 -3.34 10.28
C SER A 187 12.78 -3.21 8.84
N ARG A 188 12.66 -4.27 8.01
CA ARG A 188 13.26 -4.28 6.66
C ARG A 188 12.29 -3.97 5.54
N LEU A 189 10.99 -4.19 5.73
CA LEU A 189 9.99 -3.97 4.70
C LEU A 189 8.80 -3.18 5.26
N HIS A 190 8.59 -1.97 4.76
CA HIS A 190 7.36 -1.23 5.02
C HIS A 190 6.48 -1.30 3.79
N LEU A 191 5.47 -2.14 3.89
CA LEU A 191 4.42 -2.28 2.91
C LEU A 191 3.14 -1.69 3.51
N VAL A 192 2.56 -0.69 2.87
CA VAL A 192 1.20 -0.27 3.19
C VAL A 192 0.26 -1.23 2.49
N CYS A 193 -0.08 -2.31 3.19
CA CYS A 193 -1.01 -3.31 2.67
C CYS A 193 -2.43 -2.80 2.72
N ARG A 194 -3.11 -2.87 1.59
CA ARG A 194 -4.55 -2.83 1.50
C ARG A 194 -5.03 -4.28 1.47
N LEU A 195 -5.55 -4.76 2.59
CA LEU A 195 -6.22 -6.06 2.63
C LEU A 195 -7.44 -5.98 1.72
N LEU A 196 -7.43 -6.73 0.66
CA LEU A 196 -8.63 -7.09 -0.08
C LEU A 196 -9.33 -8.15 0.78
N LEU A 197 -10.17 -7.68 1.72
CA LEU A 197 -11.05 -8.58 2.46
C LEU A 197 -12.15 -9.02 1.50
N GLU A 198 -12.16 -10.29 1.20
CA GLU A 198 -13.33 -10.96 0.64
C GLU A 198 -14.50 -10.94 1.61
N LYS A 199 -15.68 -10.77 1.00
CA LYS A 199 -16.94 -11.22 1.59
C LYS A 199 -17.26 -12.63 1.12
#